data_9d036e8ba3ca9194f84d5b351b50252c
#
_entry.id   9d036e8ba3ca9194f84d5b351b50252c
#
_cell.length_a   1.000
_cell.length_b   1.000
_cell.length_c   1.000
_cell.angle_alpha   90.00
_cell.angle_beta   90.00
_cell.angle_gamma   90.00
#
_symmetry.space_group_name_H-M   'P 1'
#
loop_
_entity.id
_entity.type
_entity.pdbx_description
1 polymer ?
#
loop_
_entity_poly.entity_id
_entity_poly.type
_entity_poly.pdbx_seq_one_letter_code
_entity_poly.pdbx_strand_id
1 'polypeptide(L)'
;MAAGEISVTVVGNLADDPQLRYTSSGVAVCSVRVGSTPRVMNRQTNQWEDGETLWVTCTAWRELAENVAQSLTKGTRVVVTGRLKPASAYQTAQGEARASTELEIEEIGPSLRYATASVTRAASSGARGEDAWAPSAPAPAADVWATPGNYADETPF
;
A
#
# COMPACT_ATOMS: atom_id res chain seq x y z
N MET A 1 17.40 -3.05 5.49
CA MET A 1 16.83 -3.38 6.82
C MET A 1 17.99 -3.43 7.83
N ALA A 2 17.91 -2.63 8.87
CA ALA A 2 18.87 -2.74 9.97
C ALA A 2 18.53 -4.01 10.79
N ALA A 3 19.57 -4.71 11.26
CA ALA A 3 19.37 -5.92 12.04
C ALA A 3 18.66 -5.59 13.36
N GLY A 4 17.57 -6.31 13.68
CA GLY A 4 16.83 -6.15 14.93
C GLY A 4 15.63 -5.19 14.87
N GLU A 5 15.28 -4.62 13.72
CA GLU A 5 14.06 -3.84 13.54
C GLU A 5 12.82 -4.75 13.43
N ILE A 6 11.74 -4.36 14.11
CA ILE A 6 10.48 -5.09 14.06
C ILE A 6 9.66 -4.55 12.90
N SER A 7 9.49 -5.37 11.86
CA SER A 7 8.59 -5.06 10.74
C SER A 7 7.18 -5.56 11.06
N VAL A 8 6.19 -4.70 10.83
CA VAL A 8 4.78 -4.99 11.08
C VAL A 8 3.94 -4.59 9.87
N THR A 9 2.96 -5.41 9.55
CA THR A 9 1.93 -5.08 8.54
C THR A 9 0.60 -4.80 9.24
N VAL A 10 0.03 -3.65 8.95
CA VAL A 10 -1.26 -3.21 9.49
C VAL A 10 -2.25 -3.05 8.35
N VAL A 11 -3.45 -3.60 8.52
CA VAL A 11 -4.57 -3.40 7.60
C VAL A 11 -5.69 -2.70 8.33
N GLY A 12 -6.11 -1.56 7.82
CA GLY A 12 -7.14 -0.77 8.46
C GLY A 12 -7.66 0.34 7.58
N ASN A 13 -8.41 1.26 8.16
CA ASN A 13 -8.96 2.42 7.47
C ASN A 13 -8.31 3.71 7.99
N LEU A 14 -8.11 4.67 7.09
CA LEU A 14 -7.63 5.99 7.46
C LEU A 14 -8.69 6.72 8.29
N ALA A 15 -8.29 7.18 9.48
CA ALA A 15 -9.16 7.95 10.37
C ALA A 15 -9.41 9.36 9.86
N ASP A 16 -8.39 9.96 9.25
CA ASP A 16 -8.36 11.32 8.76
C ASP A 16 -7.63 11.37 7.41
N ASP A 17 -7.71 12.51 6.74
CA ASP A 17 -6.92 12.75 5.53
C ASP A 17 -5.43 12.81 5.86
N PRO A 18 -4.56 12.32 4.97
CA PRO A 18 -3.12 12.38 5.14
C PRO A 18 -2.63 13.81 5.42
N GLN A 19 -1.81 13.98 6.45
CA GLN A 19 -1.25 15.27 6.87
C GLN A 19 0.16 15.42 6.31
N LEU A 20 0.29 16.08 5.14
CA LEU A 20 1.58 16.38 4.53
C LEU A 20 2.17 17.65 5.15
N ARG A 21 3.44 17.59 5.52
CA ARG A 21 4.23 18.71 6.05
C ARG A 21 5.63 18.66 5.47
N TYR A 22 6.33 19.78 5.54
CA TYR A 22 7.74 19.85 5.18
C TYR A 22 8.56 20.22 6.41
N THR A 23 9.67 19.54 6.61
CA THR A 23 10.63 19.88 7.67
C THR A 23 11.33 21.20 7.36
N SER A 24 12.03 21.77 8.33
CA SER A 24 12.87 22.98 8.13
C SER A 24 13.95 22.77 7.05
N SER A 25 14.36 21.53 6.81
CA SER A 25 15.29 21.14 5.74
C SER A 25 14.60 20.84 4.40
N GLY A 26 13.29 21.06 4.28
CA GLY A 26 12.53 20.87 3.05
C GLY A 26 12.16 19.39 2.72
N VAL A 27 12.32 18.48 3.67
CA VAL A 27 11.95 17.08 3.48
C VAL A 27 10.46 16.89 3.72
N ALA A 28 9.76 16.27 2.76
CA ALA A 28 8.35 15.95 2.90
C ALA A 28 8.14 14.84 3.94
N VAL A 29 7.16 15.03 4.82
CA VAL A 29 6.72 14.08 5.85
C VAL A 29 5.20 14.03 5.82
N CYS A 30 4.64 12.85 5.73
CA CYS A 30 3.21 12.64 5.78
C CYS A 30 2.84 11.74 6.97
N SER A 31 1.92 12.21 7.79
CA SER A 31 1.38 11.44 8.91
C SER A 31 -0.03 10.98 8.56
N VAL A 32 -0.28 9.69 8.77
CA VAL A 32 -1.60 9.07 8.61
C VAL A 32 -1.96 8.28 9.86
N ARG A 33 -3.22 8.33 10.26
CA ARG A 33 -3.73 7.54 11.38
C ARG A 33 -4.59 6.40 10.85
N VAL A 34 -4.17 5.16 11.16
CA VAL A 34 -4.83 3.95 10.69
C VAL A 34 -5.54 3.28 11.87
N GLY A 35 -6.82 3.02 11.71
CA GLY A 35 -7.63 2.24 12.65
C GLY A 35 -7.82 0.82 12.13
N SER A 36 -7.40 -0.16 12.92
CA SER A 36 -7.63 -1.58 12.67
C SER A 36 -8.61 -2.10 13.70
N THR A 37 -9.81 -2.50 13.26
CA THR A 37 -10.89 -3.01 14.12
C THR A 37 -11.08 -4.49 13.81
N PRO A 38 -10.74 -5.40 14.75
CA PRO A 38 -11.02 -6.82 14.58
C PRO A 38 -12.51 -7.09 14.77
N ARG A 39 -13.05 -8.07 14.04
CA ARG A 39 -14.36 -8.62 14.34
C ARG A 39 -14.20 -9.80 15.28
N VAL A 40 -14.92 -9.78 16.37
CA VAL A 40 -14.93 -10.83 17.39
C VAL A 40 -16.32 -11.43 17.50
N MET A 41 -16.36 -12.73 17.76
CA MET A 41 -17.62 -13.42 17.98
C MET A 41 -18.02 -13.31 19.45
N ASN A 42 -19.16 -12.69 19.70
CA ASN A 42 -19.76 -12.67 21.03
C ASN A 42 -20.37 -14.06 21.33
N ARG A 43 -19.77 -14.78 22.27
CA ARG A 43 -20.20 -16.14 22.60
C ARG A 43 -21.56 -16.21 23.33
N GLN A 44 -22.01 -15.10 23.90
CA GLN A 44 -23.31 -15.04 24.59
C GLN A 44 -24.46 -14.80 23.62
N THR A 45 -24.25 -13.91 22.61
CA THR A 45 -25.27 -13.56 21.62
C THR A 45 -25.13 -14.34 20.32
N ASN A 46 -24.01 -15.06 20.14
CA ASN A 46 -23.63 -15.77 18.92
C ASN A 46 -23.60 -14.89 17.67
N GLN A 47 -23.27 -13.60 17.86
CA GLN A 47 -23.18 -12.59 16.81
C GLN A 47 -21.76 -12.07 16.68
N TRP A 48 -21.42 -11.64 15.45
CA TRP A 48 -20.15 -10.98 15.17
C TRP A 48 -20.26 -9.49 15.50
N GLU A 49 -19.43 -9.04 16.42
CA GLU A 49 -19.35 -7.65 16.86
C GLU A 49 -17.98 -7.05 16.52
N ASP A 50 -17.93 -5.74 16.40
CA ASP A 50 -16.65 -5.05 16.24
C ASP A 50 -15.94 -5.00 17.60
N GLY A 51 -14.69 -5.45 17.62
CA GLY A 51 -13.84 -5.38 18.80
C GLY A 51 -13.23 -4.00 18.99
N GLU A 52 -12.31 -3.91 19.93
CA GLU A 52 -11.59 -2.66 20.21
C GLU A 52 -10.69 -2.28 19.03
N THR A 53 -10.78 -1.03 18.58
CA THR A 53 -9.98 -0.51 17.48
C THR A 53 -8.56 -0.18 17.95
N LEU A 54 -7.57 -0.80 17.32
CA LEU A 54 -6.18 -0.42 17.47
C LEU A 54 -5.88 0.76 16.55
N TRP A 55 -5.42 1.85 17.15
CA TRP A 55 -4.99 3.05 16.44
C TRP A 55 -3.47 3.08 16.29
N VAL A 56 -3.01 3.21 15.05
CA VAL A 56 -1.59 3.30 14.72
C VAL A 56 -1.33 4.59 13.96
N THR A 57 -0.38 5.38 14.43
CA THR A 57 0.11 6.56 13.71
C THR A 57 1.26 6.13 12.81
N CYS A 58 1.09 6.30 11.51
CA CYS A 58 2.06 5.90 10.50
C CYS A 58 2.68 7.13 9.86
N THR A 59 3.99 7.13 9.69
CA THR A 59 4.74 8.26 9.12
C THR A 59 5.46 7.83 7.86
N ALA A 60 5.19 8.53 6.75
CA ALA A 60 5.89 8.40 5.48
C ALA A 60 6.86 9.55 5.27
N TRP A 61 7.94 9.33 4.53
CA TRP A 61 8.99 10.29 4.28
C TRP A 61 9.24 10.50 2.79
N ARG A 62 9.67 11.70 2.42
CA ARG A 62 10.13 12.08 1.07
C ARG A 62 9.05 11.86 0.01
N GLU A 63 9.41 11.26 -1.10
CA GLU A 63 8.52 10.99 -2.23
C GLU A 63 7.29 10.14 -1.85
N LEU A 64 7.48 9.15 -0.98
CA LEU A 64 6.36 8.34 -0.47
C LEU A 64 5.34 9.21 0.27
N ALA A 65 5.78 10.22 1.03
CA ALA A 65 4.91 11.14 1.74
C ALA A 65 4.01 11.94 0.78
N GLU A 66 4.57 12.43 -0.30
CA GLU A 66 3.84 13.19 -1.32
C GLU A 66 2.84 12.30 -2.06
N ASN A 67 3.25 11.09 -2.45
CA ASN A 67 2.38 10.12 -3.12
C ASN A 67 1.21 9.70 -2.24
N VAL A 68 1.44 9.48 -0.95
CA VAL A 68 0.38 9.15 0.03
C VAL A 68 -0.64 10.28 0.12
N ALA A 69 -0.16 11.52 0.24
CA ALA A 69 -1.03 12.68 0.36
C ALA A 69 -1.88 12.93 -0.89
N GLN A 70 -1.37 12.59 -2.07
CA GLN A 70 -2.09 12.75 -3.34
C GLN A 70 -3.06 11.60 -3.63
N SER A 71 -2.79 10.41 -3.11
CA SER A 71 -3.50 9.18 -3.52
C SER A 71 -4.54 8.72 -2.52
N LEU A 72 -4.38 9.03 -1.24
CA LEU A 72 -5.21 8.48 -0.16
C LEU A 72 -6.04 9.58 0.51
N THR A 73 -7.24 9.19 0.94
CA THR A 73 -8.18 10.08 1.64
C THR A 73 -8.76 9.38 2.86
N LYS A 74 -9.36 10.16 3.76
CA LYS A 74 -10.09 9.65 4.92
C LYS A 74 -11.03 8.50 4.55
N GLY A 75 -11.05 7.47 5.35
CA GLY A 75 -11.90 6.29 5.15
C GLY A 75 -11.34 5.24 4.19
N THR A 76 -10.30 5.57 3.42
CA THR A 76 -9.67 4.59 2.53
C THR A 76 -9.10 3.43 3.34
N ARG A 77 -9.44 2.20 2.91
CA ARG A 77 -8.84 0.99 3.46
C ARG A 77 -7.45 0.80 2.87
N VAL A 78 -6.46 0.65 3.75
CA VAL A 78 -5.05 0.56 3.37
C VAL A 78 -4.38 -0.67 3.96
N VAL A 79 -3.34 -1.11 3.28
CA VAL A 79 -2.34 -2.05 3.79
C VAL A 79 -1.05 -1.27 3.96
N VAL A 80 -0.52 -1.25 5.16
CA VAL A 80 0.70 -0.52 5.52
C VAL A 80 1.71 -1.51 6.06
N THR A 81 2.90 -1.51 5.51
CA THR A 81 4.04 -2.25 6.05
C THR A 81 5.12 -1.26 6.44
N GLY A 82 5.74 -1.48 7.58
CA GLY A 82 6.79 -0.59 8.06
C GLY A 82 7.41 -1.06 9.36
N ARG A 83 8.26 -0.22 9.91
CA ARG A 83 9.02 -0.47 11.12
C ARG A 83 8.29 0.09 12.33
N LEU A 84 8.08 -0.77 13.32
CA LEU A 84 7.50 -0.35 14.59
C LEU A 84 8.51 0.48 15.38
N LYS A 85 8.11 1.67 15.79
CA LYS A 85 8.91 2.52 16.68
C LYS A 85 8.61 2.19 18.15
N PRO A 86 9.56 2.45 19.05
CA PRO A 86 9.27 2.37 20.48
C PRO A 86 8.04 3.23 20.84
N ALA A 87 7.16 2.67 21.63
CA ALA A 87 5.96 3.40 22.09
C ALA A 87 6.36 4.66 22.84
N SER A 88 5.80 5.80 22.46
CA SER A 88 5.95 7.05 23.19
C SER A 88 4.73 7.27 24.08
N ALA A 89 4.98 7.54 25.38
CA ALA A 89 3.95 7.93 26.31
C ALA A 89 3.76 9.44 26.22
N TYR A 90 2.50 9.89 26.10
CA TYR A 90 2.13 11.30 26.16
C TYR A 90 0.97 11.50 27.11
N GLN A 91 0.88 12.68 27.69
CA GLN A 91 -0.28 13.09 28.48
C GLN A 91 -1.27 13.86 27.62
N THR A 92 -2.54 13.50 27.73
CA THR A 92 -3.62 14.27 27.10
C THR A 92 -3.80 15.60 27.84
N ALA A 93 -4.51 16.55 27.22
CA ALA A 93 -4.88 17.83 27.87
C ALA A 93 -5.69 17.63 29.17
N GLN A 94 -6.29 16.47 29.36
CA GLN A 94 -7.02 16.06 30.57
C GLN A 94 -6.12 15.37 31.61
N GLY A 95 -4.81 15.23 31.34
CA GLY A 95 -3.85 14.63 32.28
C GLY A 95 -3.79 13.10 32.23
N GLU A 96 -4.49 12.45 31.30
CA GLU A 96 -4.42 11.00 31.12
C GLU A 96 -3.13 10.60 30.40
N ALA A 97 -2.40 9.62 30.93
CA ALA A 97 -1.27 9.04 30.26
C ALA A 97 -1.74 8.08 29.16
N ARG A 98 -1.34 8.31 27.92
CA ARG A 98 -1.60 7.43 26.78
C ARG A 98 -0.31 7.05 26.09
N ALA A 99 -0.26 5.85 25.57
CA ALA A 99 0.83 5.40 24.71
C ALA A 99 0.40 5.49 23.25
N SER A 100 1.26 6.05 22.40
CA SER A 100 1.06 6.02 20.96
C SER A 100 1.83 4.86 20.34
N THR A 101 1.18 4.09 19.48
CA THR A 101 1.84 3.13 18.62
C THR A 101 2.21 3.85 17.32
N GLU A 102 3.51 3.90 17.04
CA GLU A 102 4.03 4.60 15.86
C GLU A 102 4.72 3.62 14.92
N LEU A 103 4.46 3.78 13.63
CA LEU A 103 5.02 2.99 12.55
C LEU A 103 5.69 3.90 11.52
N GLU A 104 6.92 3.63 11.17
CA GLU A 104 7.58 4.26 10.03
C GLU A 104 7.28 3.45 8.78
N ILE A 105 6.60 4.06 7.82
CA ILE A 105 6.10 3.39 6.62
C ILE A 105 7.26 3.06 5.69
N GLU A 106 7.35 1.80 5.27
CA GLU A 106 8.18 1.35 4.16
C GLU A 106 7.35 1.23 2.89
N GLU A 107 6.15 0.64 3.00
CA GLU A 107 5.22 0.47 1.89
C GLU A 107 3.79 0.73 2.35
N ILE A 108 3.00 1.39 1.51
CA ILE A 108 1.58 1.62 1.75
C ILE A 108 0.82 1.60 0.43
N GLY A 109 -0.37 1.05 0.45
CA GLY A 109 -1.26 1.05 -0.69
C GLY A 109 -2.72 0.87 -0.30
N PRO A 110 -3.65 1.22 -1.19
CA PRO A 110 -5.06 0.94 -0.99
C PRO A 110 -5.30 -0.58 -1.00
N SER A 111 -6.15 -1.04 -0.09
CA SER A 111 -6.60 -2.43 -0.08
C SER A 111 -7.68 -2.63 -1.15
N LEU A 112 -7.45 -3.57 -2.07
CA LEU A 112 -8.39 -3.88 -3.14
C LEU A 112 -9.48 -4.88 -2.73
N ARG A 113 -9.57 -5.23 -1.46
CA ARG A 113 -10.56 -6.20 -0.99
C ARG A 113 -12.01 -5.77 -1.27
N TYR A 114 -12.28 -4.47 -1.20
CA TYR A 114 -13.62 -3.89 -1.38
C TYR A 114 -13.64 -2.69 -2.33
N ALA A 115 -12.54 -2.42 -3.02
CA ALA A 115 -12.39 -1.28 -3.89
C ALA A 115 -11.48 -1.60 -5.08
N THR A 116 -11.55 -0.77 -6.12
CA THR A 116 -10.62 -0.77 -7.25
C THR A 116 -9.71 0.43 -7.17
N ALA A 117 -8.51 0.35 -7.72
CA ALA A 117 -7.58 1.46 -7.80
C ALA A 117 -7.00 1.58 -9.21
N SER A 118 -6.78 2.80 -9.66
CA SER A 118 -6.04 3.12 -10.87
C SER A 118 -4.67 3.65 -10.48
N VAL A 119 -3.63 3.08 -11.07
CA VAL A 119 -2.24 3.44 -10.74
C VAL A 119 -1.67 4.33 -11.84
N THR A 120 -1.21 5.51 -11.44
CA THR A 120 -0.44 6.40 -12.31
C THR A 120 1.00 6.44 -11.78
N ARG A 121 1.96 6.16 -12.64
CA ARG A 121 3.37 6.21 -12.26
C ARG A 121 3.77 7.65 -11.97
N ALA A 122 4.30 7.91 -10.77
CA ALA A 122 4.89 9.19 -10.44
C ALA A 122 6.12 9.41 -11.33
N ALA A 123 6.29 10.65 -11.84
CA ALA A 123 7.49 11.01 -12.59
C ALA A 123 8.68 10.94 -11.63
N SER A 124 9.63 10.03 -11.90
CA SER A 124 10.87 9.98 -11.14
C SER A 124 11.67 11.27 -11.36
N SER A 125 11.95 12.01 -10.31
CA SER A 125 12.86 13.16 -10.34
C SER A 125 14.33 12.69 -10.41
N GLY A 126 14.67 11.98 -11.46
CA GLY A 126 16.02 11.45 -11.68
C GLY A 126 16.03 10.61 -12.94
N ALA A 127 16.61 11.16 -14.00
CA ALA A 127 16.84 10.45 -15.25
C ALA A 127 17.59 9.14 -14.99
N ARG A 128 16.87 8.04 -15.06
CA ARG A 128 17.46 6.73 -15.29
C ARG A 128 16.59 5.97 -16.25
N GLY A 129 17.14 5.89 -17.50
CA GLY A 129 16.97 4.80 -18.45
C GLY A 129 15.54 4.35 -18.73
N GLU A 130 15.07 4.83 -19.84
CA GLU A 130 14.10 4.28 -20.76
C GLU A 130 13.71 2.82 -20.52
N ASP A 131 12.38 2.59 -20.41
CA ASP A 131 11.70 1.42 -20.96
C ASP A 131 12.13 0.01 -20.57
N ALA A 132 11.95 -0.33 -19.29
CA ALA A 132 11.89 -1.75 -18.94
C ALA A 132 10.45 -2.28 -18.78
N TRP A 133 9.43 -1.42 -18.89
CA TRP A 133 8.01 -1.83 -18.72
C TRP A 133 7.06 -1.16 -19.73
N ALA A 134 7.50 -0.93 -20.96
CA ALA A 134 6.55 -0.72 -22.03
C ALA A 134 5.93 -2.09 -22.35
N PRO A 135 4.59 -2.24 -22.34
CA PRO A 135 3.99 -3.43 -22.92
C PRO A 135 4.43 -3.46 -24.39
N SER A 136 5.17 -4.49 -24.78
CA SER A 136 5.46 -4.75 -26.18
C SER A 136 4.12 -4.75 -26.90
N ALA A 137 3.96 -3.85 -27.88
CA ALA A 137 2.84 -3.91 -28.78
C ALA A 137 2.75 -5.35 -29.30
N PRO A 138 1.56 -5.97 -29.34
CA PRO A 138 1.44 -7.29 -29.92
C PRO A 138 1.97 -7.21 -31.34
N ALA A 139 3.00 -7.98 -31.63
CA ALA A 139 3.45 -8.19 -33.00
C ALA A 139 2.23 -8.64 -33.81
N PRO A 140 2.02 -8.11 -35.04
CA PRO A 140 0.95 -8.61 -35.87
C PRO A 140 1.09 -10.12 -35.97
N ALA A 141 0.06 -10.85 -35.57
CA ALA A 141 -0.01 -12.28 -35.71
C ALA A 141 0.12 -12.60 -37.23
N ALA A 142 1.31 -12.96 -37.64
CA ALA A 142 1.47 -13.61 -38.92
C ALA A 142 0.72 -14.93 -38.81
N ASP A 143 -0.29 -15.08 -39.65
CA ASP A 143 -1.06 -16.31 -39.82
C ASP A 143 -0.11 -17.44 -40.25
N VAL A 144 0.44 -18.15 -39.28
CA VAL A 144 1.32 -19.31 -39.51
C VAL A 144 0.51 -20.53 -39.96
N TRP A 145 -0.82 -20.42 -39.96
CA TRP A 145 -1.74 -21.52 -40.32
C TRP A 145 -2.37 -21.42 -41.73
N ALA A 146 -2.01 -20.39 -42.50
CA ALA A 146 -2.57 -20.18 -43.84
C ALA A 146 -1.68 -20.64 -44.97
N THR A 147 -0.79 -21.63 -44.79
CA THR A 147 -0.10 -22.28 -45.90
C THR A 147 -0.71 -23.68 -46.06
N PRO A 148 -1.50 -23.94 -47.12
CA PRO A 148 -1.89 -25.30 -47.47
C PRO A 148 -0.63 -26.05 -47.86
N GLY A 149 -0.23 -27.02 -47.03
CA GLY A 149 0.84 -27.92 -47.35
C GLY A 149 0.44 -28.77 -48.55
N ASN A 150 1.19 -28.67 -49.66
CA ASN A 150 1.19 -29.67 -50.73
C ASN A 150 1.70 -30.99 -50.18
N TYR A 151 0.77 -31.84 -49.81
CA TYR A 151 1.09 -33.28 -49.63
C TYR A 151 1.14 -33.89 -51.02
N ALA A 152 2.31 -33.97 -51.60
CA ALA A 152 2.56 -34.87 -52.70
C ALA A 152 2.53 -36.29 -52.15
N ASP A 153 1.52 -36.99 -52.56
CA ASP A 153 1.33 -38.43 -52.37
C ASP A 153 2.43 -39.20 -53.16
N GLU A 154 3.40 -39.71 -52.43
CA GLU A 154 4.27 -40.77 -52.95
C GLU A 154 4.42 -41.82 -51.88
N THR A 155 3.57 -42.87 -52.01
CA THR A 155 3.79 -44.17 -51.41
C THR A 155 4.72 -44.97 -52.31
N PRO A 156 5.89 -45.41 -51.85
CA PRO A 156 6.55 -46.60 -52.40
C PRO A 156 6.23 -47.82 -51.51
N PHE A 157 5.89 -48.83 -52.15
CA PHE A 157 5.55 -50.17 -51.69
C PHE A 157 6.45 -50.74 -50.60
#